data_f28bf0d3858c56f8b1219e581a64aadd
#
_entry.id   f28bf0d3858c56f8b1219e581a64aadd
#
_cell.length_a   1.000
_cell.length_b   1.000
_cell.length_c   1.000
_cell.angle_alpha   90.00
_cell.angle_beta   90.00
_cell.angle_gamma   90.00
#
_symmetry.space_group_name_H-M   'P 1'
#
loop_
_entity.id
_entity.type
_entity.pdbx_description
1 polymer ?
#
loop_
_entity_poly.entity_id
_entity_poly.type
_entity_poly.pdbx_seq_one_letter_code
_entity_poly.pdbx_strand_id
1 'polypeptide(L)'
;MKLSHTLPCMLAGLLLSLTAQANDHKVLGVVAMPRNATNDLALKIPVCRVIKRLQLSAEHGDINLSGAAVYFKAAKSSHQTLNVPASIKEGATTAWININSDNDNKRCVSKITFSGNTVNSSDMATLKVFGDD
;
A
#
# COMPACT_ATOMS: atom_id res chain seq x y z
N MET A 1 -15.76 36.52 18.96
CA MET A 1 -15.29 36.18 18.62
C MET A 1 -14.72 35.56 18.69
N LYS A 2 -14.87 35.56 18.79
CA LYS A 2 -14.36 34.96 18.69
C LYS A 2 -13.78 34.11 18.62
N LEU A 3 -13.80 33.96 18.63
CA LEU A 3 -13.29 33.17 18.31
C LEU A 3 -12.67 32.49 18.38
N SER A 4 -12.89 32.57 18.49
CA SER A 4 -12.33 31.93 18.25
C SER A 4 -11.78 31.23 18.35
N HIS A 5 -11.85 31.17 18.39
CA HIS A 5 -11.31 30.50 18.14
C HIS A 5 -10.91 29.65 18.14
N THR A 6 -11.31 29.69 18.35
CA THR A 6 -11.00 28.97 18.01
C THR A 6 -10.50 28.23 17.95
N LEU A 7 -10.63 28.18 18.08
CA LEU A 7 -10.22 27.44 17.64
C LEU A 7 -9.55 26.78 17.71
N PRO A 8 -9.65 26.84 17.86
CA PRO A 8 -8.96 26.11 17.53
C PRO A 8 -8.50 25.35 17.69
N CYS A 9 -8.69 25.12 17.71
CA CYS A 9 -8.27 24.40 17.45
C CYS A 9 -8.06 23.61 17.37
N MET A 10 -8.44 23.49 17.46
CA MET A 10 -8.30 22.83 16.92
C MET A 10 -7.82 22.33 16.64
N LEU A 11 -7.75 22.26 16.78
CA LEU A 11 -7.18 21.79 16.15
C LEU A 11 -6.62 21.20 16.27
N ALA A 12 -6.75 21.03 16.64
CA ALA A 12 -6.21 20.46 16.42
C ALA A 12 -6.02 19.64 16.56
N GLY A 13 -6.27 19.30 16.81
CA GLY A 13 -6.17 18.52 16.50
C GLY A 13 -6.06 17.88 16.29
N LEU A 14 -6.28 17.66 16.11
CA LEU A 14 -6.07 17.01 15.53
C LEU A 14 -5.36 16.60 15.24
N LEU A 15 -5.27 16.55 15.12
CA LEU A 15 -4.46 16.14 14.60
C LEU A 15 -3.63 15.41 14.95
N LEU A 16 -3.52 15.26 15.43
CA LEU A 16 -2.66 14.57 15.99
C LEU A 16 -2.78 13.26 16.23
N SER A 17 -3.51 13.06 16.65
CA SER A 17 -3.82 11.77 16.92
C SER A 17 -3.44 10.82 15.90
N LEU A 18 -3.51 11.17 14.78
CA LEU A 18 -3.18 10.34 13.74
C LEU A 18 -1.83 9.83 13.83
N THR A 19 -1.00 10.45 14.53
CA THR A 19 0.36 9.99 14.53
C THR A 19 0.51 8.67 15.20
N ALA A 20 -0.32 8.33 16.12
CA ALA A 20 -0.16 7.08 16.80
C ALA A 20 -0.33 5.90 15.88
N GLN A 21 -1.25 6.00 14.96
CA GLN A 21 -1.47 4.89 14.10
C GLN A 21 -0.36 4.69 13.14
N ALA A 22 0.29 5.74 12.79
CA ALA A 22 1.35 5.64 11.81
C ALA A 22 2.53 4.85 12.32
N ASN A 23 2.61 4.63 13.61
CA ASN A 23 3.76 3.93 14.17
C ASN A 23 3.72 2.44 13.97
N ASP A 24 2.57 1.89 13.65
CA ASP A 24 2.44 0.46 13.62
C ASP A 24 2.77 -0.15 12.29
N HIS A 25 2.97 0.66 11.28
CA HIS A 25 3.28 0.12 9.96
C HIS A 25 4.20 1.09 9.24
N LYS A 26 4.81 0.59 8.21
CA LYS A 26 5.83 1.32 7.48
C LYS A 26 5.50 1.39 6.01
N VAL A 27 5.91 2.46 5.39
CA VAL A 27 5.82 2.57 3.94
C VAL A 27 6.92 1.69 3.35
N LEU A 28 6.53 0.70 2.58
CA LEU A 28 7.49 -0.15 1.90
C LEU A 28 7.99 0.50 0.62
N GLY A 29 7.16 1.30 0.00
CA GLY A 29 7.52 2.00 -1.20
C GLY A 29 6.31 2.51 -1.93
N VAL A 30 6.56 3.08 -3.09
CA VAL A 30 5.51 3.60 -3.94
C VAL A 30 5.73 3.10 -5.36
N VAL A 31 4.64 2.96 -6.09
CA VAL A 31 4.69 2.51 -7.48
C VAL A 31 3.86 3.49 -8.29
N ALA A 32 4.44 4.01 -9.37
CA ALA A 32 3.69 4.85 -10.29
C ALA A 32 2.90 3.93 -11.21
N MET A 33 1.59 4.05 -11.20
CA MET A 33 0.72 3.19 -12.00
C MET A 33 0.51 3.84 -13.36
N PRO A 34 0.90 3.17 -14.44
CA PRO A 34 0.69 3.72 -15.77
C PRO A 34 -0.79 3.90 -16.06
N ARG A 35 -1.09 4.78 -16.98
CA ARG A 35 -2.47 4.98 -17.40
C ARG A 35 -2.96 3.86 -18.30
N ASN A 36 -2.05 3.19 -18.97
CA ASN A 36 -2.39 2.01 -19.74
C ASN A 36 -2.25 0.78 -18.87
N ALA A 37 -3.09 -0.20 -19.12
CA ALA A 37 -3.05 -1.43 -18.34
C ALA A 37 -1.67 -2.05 -18.41
N THR A 38 -1.17 -2.47 -17.28
CA THR A 38 0.19 -2.99 -17.14
C THR A 38 0.14 -4.22 -16.26
N ASN A 39 1.00 -5.18 -16.56
CA ASN A 39 1.11 -6.40 -15.76
C ASN A 39 2.43 -6.44 -15.04
N ASP A 40 2.39 -6.99 -13.83
CA ASP A 40 3.60 -7.33 -13.07
C ASP A 40 4.56 -6.15 -12.88
N LEU A 41 4.00 -5.02 -12.54
CA LEU A 41 4.80 -3.86 -12.20
C LEU A 41 5.42 -4.10 -10.82
N ALA A 42 6.73 -4.15 -10.74
CA ALA A 42 7.40 -4.64 -9.53
C ALA A 42 7.80 -3.53 -8.59
N LEU A 43 7.56 -3.75 -7.33
CA LEU A 43 8.13 -2.98 -6.25
C LEU A 43 9.16 -3.88 -5.57
N LYS A 44 10.43 -3.55 -5.72
CA LYS A 44 11.48 -4.35 -5.10
C LYS A 44 11.67 -3.94 -3.66
N ILE A 45 11.88 -4.92 -2.82
CA ILE A 45 12.19 -4.68 -1.41
C ILE A 45 13.70 -4.88 -1.28
N PRO A 46 14.47 -3.80 -1.17
CA PRO A 46 15.93 -3.91 -1.21
C PRO A 46 16.51 -4.83 -0.14
N VAL A 47 15.94 -4.78 1.04
CA VAL A 47 16.33 -5.68 2.11
C VAL A 47 15.12 -6.56 2.37
N CYS A 48 15.27 -7.84 2.13
CA CYS A 48 14.18 -8.79 2.27
C CYS A 48 13.59 -8.69 3.68
N ARG A 49 12.28 -8.57 3.77
CA ARG A 49 11.61 -8.34 5.06
C ARG A 49 10.50 -9.34 5.26
N VAL A 50 10.35 -9.77 6.50
CA VAL A 50 9.19 -10.57 6.88
C VAL A 50 8.03 -9.61 7.06
N ILE A 51 7.03 -9.73 6.22
CA ILE A 51 5.88 -8.84 6.22
C ILE A 51 4.65 -9.71 6.38
N LYS A 52 3.81 -9.37 7.34
CA LYS A 52 2.62 -10.17 7.62
C LYS A 52 1.38 -9.64 6.92
N ARG A 53 1.31 -8.34 6.70
CA ARG A 53 0.15 -7.72 6.08
C ARG A 53 0.59 -6.56 5.23
N LEU A 54 -0.20 -6.29 4.21
CA LEU A 54 -0.01 -5.13 3.34
C LEU A 54 -1.25 -4.28 3.33
N GLN A 55 -1.07 -3.00 3.08
CA GLN A 55 -2.15 -2.06 2.90
C GLN A 55 -1.77 -1.15 1.75
N LEU A 56 -2.73 -0.83 0.91
CA LEU A 56 -2.50 -0.06 -0.30
C LEU A 56 -3.31 1.22 -0.25
N SER A 57 -2.73 2.28 -0.80
CA SER A 57 -3.38 3.58 -0.85
C SER A 57 -3.15 4.18 -2.22
N ALA A 58 -4.16 4.85 -2.76
CA ALA A 58 -4.05 5.50 -4.07
C ALA A 58 -3.94 7.00 -3.87
N GLU A 59 -3.00 7.62 -4.57
CA GLU A 59 -2.79 9.06 -4.54
C GLU A 59 -2.72 9.60 -5.97
N HIS A 60 -3.25 10.76 -6.17
CA HIS A 60 -3.17 11.47 -7.46
C HIS A 60 -3.98 10.81 -8.56
N GLY A 61 -4.98 10.05 -8.20
CA GLY A 61 -5.88 9.41 -9.15
C GLY A 61 -6.40 8.11 -8.60
N ASP A 62 -7.41 7.58 -9.26
CA ASP A 62 -7.96 6.27 -8.92
C ASP A 62 -7.11 5.20 -9.56
N ILE A 63 -7.04 4.05 -8.94
CA ILE A 63 -6.26 2.92 -9.46
C ILE A 63 -7.17 1.72 -9.59
N ASN A 64 -7.18 1.10 -10.77
CA ASN A 64 -7.78 -0.20 -10.97
C ASN A 64 -6.69 -1.25 -10.85
N LEU A 65 -6.97 -2.32 -10.12
CA LEU A 65 -6.04 -3.42 -9.96
C LEU A 65 -6.67 -4.68 -10.53
N SER A 66 -5.92 -5.38 -11.34
CA SER A 66 -6.34 -6.70 -11.83
C SER A 66 -5.63 -7.81 -11.08
N GLY A 67 -4.58 -7.51 -10.33
CA GLY A 67 -3.91 -8.51 -9.54
C GLY A 67 -2.72 -7.96 -8.81
N ALA A 68 -2.25 -8.73 -7.85
CA ALA A 68 -1.03 -8.43 -7.12
C ALA A 68 -0.48 -9.74 -6.56
N ALA A 69 0.82 -9.78 -6.36
CA ALA A 69 1.47 -10.95 -5.79
C ALA A 69 2.70 -10.54 -5.02
N VAL A 70 3.00 -11.28 -3.96
CA VAL A 70 4.26 -11.11 -3.25
C VAL A 70 5.17 -12.28 -3.60
N TYR A 71 6.45 -11.98 -3.73
CA TYR A 71 7.47 -12.97 -4.01
C TYR A 71 8.40 -13.05 -2.83
N PHE A 72 8.68 -14.26 -2.42
CA PHE A 72 9.52 -14.51 -1.26
C PHE A 72 10.91 -14.88 -1.71
N LYS A 73 11.88 -14.49 -0.91
CA LYS A 73 13.25 -14.90 -1.17
C LYS A 73 13.41 -16.29 -0.60
N ALA A 74 12.92 -17.23 -1.35
CA ALA A 74 13.03 -18.63 -0.93
C ALA A 74 13.75 -19.39 -2.01
N ALA A 75 14.16 -20.57 -1.67
CA ALA A 75 14.91 -21.38 -2.59
C ALA A 75 14.12 -21.71 -3.83
N LYS A 76 12.83 -21.70 -3.74
CA LYS A 76 12.00 -22.16 -4.84
C LYS A 76 11.11 -21.06 -5.36
N SER A 77 11.57 -19.92 -5.56
CA SER A 77 10.80 -18.83 -6.17
C SER A 77 9.31 -18.88 -5.84
N SER A 78 9.01 -19.04 -4.59
CA SER A 78 7.63 -19.10 -4.18
C SER A 78 7.00 -17.72 -4.21
N HIS A 79 5.72 -17.69 -4.47
CA HIS A 79 4.97 -16.44 -4.46
C HIS A 79 3.55 -16.71 -3.99
N GLN A 80 2.88 -15.65 -3.62
CA GLN A 80 1.50 -15.72 -3.19
C GLN A 80 0.72 -14.65 -3.92
N THR A 81 -0.37 -15.05 -4.57
CA THR A 81 -1.29 -14.11 -5.17
C THR A 81 -2.09 -13.45 -4.06
N LEU A 82 -2.21 -12.14 -4.13
CA LEU A 82 -2.94 -11.38 -3.13
C LEU A 82 -4.35 -11.14 -3.58
N ASN A 83 -5.25 -11.09 -2.62
CA ASN A 83 -6.63 -10.78 -2.87
C ASN A 83 -6.81 -9.28 -2.71
N VAL A 84 -6.70 -8.54 -3.79
CA VAL A 84 -6.76 -7.08 -3.75
C VAL A 84 -8.11 -6.61 -4.30
N PRO A 85 -8.57 -5.43 -3.86
CA PRO A 85 -9.79 -4.88 -4.44
C PRO A 85 -9.56 -4.49 -5.89
N ALA A 86 -10.62 -4.52 -6.69
CA ALA A 86 -10.51 -4.18 -8.10
C ALA A 86 -10.24 -2.70 -8.32
N SER A 87 -10.52 -1.87 -7.33
CA SER A 87 -10.40 -0.43 -7.48
C SER A 87 -10.05 0.20 -6.15
N ILE A 88 -9.18 1.19 -6.19
CA ILE A 88 -8.86 2.01 -5.02
C ILE A 88 -9.05 3.45 -5.47
N LYS A 89 -9.96 4.15 -4.82
CA LYS A 89 -10.22 5.55 -5.15
C LYS A 89 -9.12 6.43 -4.62
N GLU A 90 -8.91 7.54 -5.29
CA GLU A 90 -7.92 8.52 -4.85
C GLU A 90 -8.17 8.91 -3.39
N GLY A 91 -7.13 8.85 -2.58
CA GLY A 91 -7.22 9.17 -1.16
C GLY A 91 -7.69 8.03 -0.30
N ALA A 92 -8.08 6.91 -0.89
CA ALA A 92 -8.57 5.78 -0.12
C ALA A 92 -7.44 4.81 0.20
N THR A 93 -7.65 4.04 1.25
CA THR A 93 -6.72 3.03 1.70
C THR A 93 -7.49 1.73 1.85
N THR A 94 -6.90 0.63 1.42
CA THR A 94 -7.56 -0.67 1.52
C THR A 94 -7.56 -1.18 2.95
N ALA A 95 -8.35 -2.20 3.21
CA ALA A 95 -8.18 -2.98 4.43
C ALA A 95 -6.84 -3.71 4.36
N TRP A 96 -6.38 -4.20 5.48
CA TRP A 96 -5.15 -4.97 5.52
C TRP A 96 -5.32 -6.27 4.76
N ILE A 97 -4.31 -6.59 3.97
CA ILE A 97 -4.29 -7.80 3.16
C ILE A 97 -3.26 -8.72 3.76
N ASN A 98 -3.69 -9.90 4.17
CA ASN A 98 -2.81 -10.83 4.85
C ASN A 98 -1.87 -11.52 3.88
N ILE A 99 -0.63 -11.65 4.30
CA ILE A 99 0.34 -12.45 3.59
C ILE A 99 0.49 -13.75 4.37
N ASN A 100 0.17 -14.83 3.70
CA ASN A 100 0.22 -16.12 4.34
C ASN A 100 1.61 -16.69 4.24
N SER A 101 2.35 -16.63 5.33
CA SER A 101 3.69 -17.18 5.34
C SER A 101 3.68 -18.65 5.71
N ASP A 102 2.55 -19.20 5.97
CA ASP A 102 2.42 -20.61 6.24
C ASP A 102 3.25 -21.08 7.39
N ASN A 103 3.73 -22.25 7.24
CA ASN A 103 4.48 -22.91 8.26
C ASN A 103 5.82 -22.32 8.45
N ASP A 104 6.31 -21.73 7.42
CA ASP A 104 7.64 -21.23 7.46
C ASP A 104 7.62 -19.74 7.56
N ASN A 105 7.07 -19.26 8.58
CA ASN A 105 6.86 -17.84 8.76
C ASN A 105 8.15 -17.03 8.79
N LYS A 106 9.21 -17.60 8.35
CA LYS A 106 10.46 -16.86 8.25
C LYS A 106 10.75 -16.39 6.86
N ARG A 107 9.88 -16.67 5.91
CA ARG A 107 10.13 -16.23 4.55
C ARG A 107 9.98 -14.73 4.46
N CYS A 108 10.94 -14.09 3.88
CA CYS A 108 10.88 -12.65 3.70
C CYS A 108 10.43 -12.31 2.29
N VAL A 109 9.82 -11.15 2.15
CA VAL A 109 9.32 -10.66 0.88
C VAL A 109 10.45 -9.94 0.16
N SER A 110 10.71 -10.34 -1.08
CA SER A 110 11.76 -9.72 -1.88
C SER A 110 11.20 -8.73 -2.90
N LYS A 111 9.99 -8.94 -3.37
CA LYS A 111 9.34 -7.98 -4.25
C LYS A 111 7.84 -8.21 -4.24
N ILE A 112 7.12 -7.19 -4.66
CA ILE A 112 5.67 -7.24 -4.78
C ILE A 112 5.34 -6.76 -6.18
N THR A 113 4.48 -7.47 -6.89
CA THR A 113 4.08 -7.05 -8.23
C THR A 113 2.62 -6.63 -8.22
N PHE A 114 2.31 -5.67 -9.06
CA PHE A 114 0.96 -5.17 -9.23
C PHE A 114 0.61 -5.11 -10.69
N SER A 115 -0.62 -5.44 -11.01
CA SER A 115 -1.15 -5.33 -12.36
C SER A 115 -2.36 -4.42 -12.31
N GLY A 116 -2.41 -3.46 -13.21
CA GLY A 116 -3.52 -2.52 -13.22
C GLY A 116 -3.18 -1.26 -13.96
N ASN A 117 -3.92 -0.21 -13.67
CA ASN A 117 -3.70 1.08 -14.33
C ASN A 117 -4.35 2.21 -13.55
N THR A 118 -3.93 3.42 -13.88
CA THR A 118 -4.56 4.63 -13.38
C THR A 118 -5.80 4.94 -14.19
N VAL A 119 -6.87 5.34 -13.52
CA VAL A 119 -8.07 5.80 -14.18
C VAL A 119 -8.49 7.14 -13.59
N ASN A 120 -9.28 7.87 -14.34
CA ASN A 120 -9.86 9.15 -13.88
C ASN A 120 -8.81 10.17 -13.47
N SER A 121 -7.67 10.20 -14.17
CA SER A 121 -6.63 11.17 -13.89
C SER A 121 -5.80 11.37 -15.13
N SER A 122 -5.36 12.59 -15.37
CA SER A 122 -4.46 12.88 -16.47
C SER A 122 -3.03 12.49 -16.12
N ASP A 123 -2.71 12.39 -14.85
CA ASP A 123 -1.39 11.99 -14.39
C ASP A 123 -1.42 10.55 -13.93
N MET A 124 -0.25 9.97 -13.79
CA MET A 124 -0.18 8.63 -13.22
C MET A 124 -0.45 8.71 -11.73
N ALA A 125 -1.32 7.86 -11.26
CA ALA A 125 -1.56 7.75 -9.84
C ALA A 125 -0.40 7.02 -9.18
N THR A 126 -0.25 7.24 -7.89
CA THR A 126 0.77 6.60 -7.09
C THR A 126 0.10 5.57 -6.19
N LEU A 127 0.59 4.35 -6.26
CA LEU A 127 0.17 3.29 -5.36
C LEU A 127 1.17 3.24 -4.22
N LYS A 128 0.72 3.56 -3.02
CA LYS A 128 1.57 3.57 -1.85
C LYS A 128 1.35 2.28 -1.10
N VAL A 129 2.44 1.61 -0.76
CA VAL A 129 2.39 0.28 -0.18
C VAL A 129 2.90 0.33 1.24
N PHE A 130 2.07 -0.09 2.18
CA PHE A 130 2.42 -0.16 3.59
C PHE A 130 2.58 -1.61 4.00
N GLY A 131 3.45 -1.86 4.93
CA GLY A 131 3.66 -3.20 5.45
C GLY A 131 3.66 -3.22 6.96
N ASP A 132 3.30 -4.37 7.50
CA ASP A 132 3.23 -4.60 8.93
C ASP A 132 3.87 -5.95 9.19
N ASP A 133 4.88 -5.99 10.04
CA ASP A 133 5.59 -7.22 10.38
C ASP A 133 5.27 -7.76 11.76
#